data_3c8efde4a24174fb252346d73894d02f
#
_entry.id   3c8efde4a24174fb252346d73894d02f
#
_cell.length_a   1.000
_cell.length_b   1.000
_cell.length_c   1.000
_cell.angle_alpha   90.00
_cell.angle_beta   90.00
_cell.angle_gamma   90.00
#
_symmetry.space_group_name_H-M   'P 1'
#
loop_
_entity.id
_entity.type
_entity.pdbx_description
1 polymer ?
#
loop_
_entity_poly.entity_id
_entity_poly.type
_entity_poly.pdbx_seq_one_letter_code
_entity_poly.pdbx_strand_id
1 'polypeptide(L)'
;MNKSFRFDASEIGVFREESPDAALRAFGHGCHIIGMTMGQFSLIDLIHAVLKRTGPADLYIATWSAGIKDAHQVRWLMDTDMIRGVRLLTDHSYVNRQKKYAASIEELFGAENIRCSEMHAKFVVIKNDDYNVTIQSSMNLNANRTCETFTVYESEEVTDFHLGFIRHHFDRLDDGWERSSSVVRECAEAFFAKHDATAGASKNKQRAPTLHWSEM
;
A
#
# COMPACT_ATOMS: atom_id res chain seq x y z
N MET A 1 -23.43 -5.90 -1.79
CA MET A 1 -23.40 -4.94 -2.90
C MET A 1 -21.99 -4.99 -3.48
N ASN A 2 -21.79 -5.56 -4.68
CA ASN A 2 -20.48 -5.48 -5.33
C ASN A 2 -20.23 -4.02 -5.67
N LYS A 3 -19.38 -3.35 -4.90
CA LYS A 3 -18.93 -2.01 -5.27
C LYS A 3 -17.99 -2.16 -6.47
N SER A 4 -18.45 -1.78 -7.64
CA SER A 4 -17.59 -1.60 -8.80
C SER A 4 -17.12 -0.15 -8.81
N PHE A 5 -15.82 0.05 -8.72
CA PHE A 5 -15.23 1.36 -8.91
C PHE A 5 -15.33 1.75 -10.40
N ARG A 6 -15.75 2.97 -10.68
CA ARG A 6 -15.72 3.54 -12.02
C ARG A 6 -14.68 4.65 -12.05
N PHE A 7 -13.85 4.64 -13.06
CA PHE A 7 -12.83 5.64 -13.30
C PHE A 7 -13.15 6.39 -14.59
N ASP A 8 -13.06 7.70 -14.55
CA ASP A 8 -13.36 8.56 -15.70
C ASP A 8 -12.20 8.57 -16.71
N ALA A 9 -10.97 8.37 -16.23
CA ALA A 9 -9.78 8.26 -17.05
C ALA A 9 -8.99 7.01 -16.69
N SER A 10 -8.73 6.18 -17.69
CA SER A 10 -7.93 4.96 -17.52
C SER A 10 -6.86 4.90 -18.59
N GLU A 11 -5.62 4.73 -18.16
CA GLU A 11 -4.52 4.31 -19.01
C GLU A 11 -4.18 2.86 -18.68
N ILE A 12 -4.51 1.95 -19.60
CA ILE A 12 -4.31 0.52 -19.42
C ILE A 12 -3.11 0.10 -20.29
N GLY A 13 -2.16 -0.60 -19.66
CA GLY A 13 -1.07 -1.23 -20.37
C GLY A 13 0.18 -0.39 -20.53
N VAL A 14 0.57 0.35 -19.49
CA VAL A 14 1.91 0.97 -19.43
C VAL A 14 2.94 -0.13 -19.23
N PHE A 15 3.63 -0.52 -20.29
CA PHE A 15 4.64 -1.57 -20.28
C PHE A 15 6.03 -0.98 -20.49
N ARG A 16 7.00 -1.42 -19.66
CA ARG A 16 8.43 -1.09 -19.77
C ARG A 16 8.76 0.39 -19.85
N GLU A 17 8.05 1.21 -19.07
CA GLU A 17 8.44 2.59 -18.95
C GLU A 17 9.84 2.70 -18.32
N GLU A 18 10.69 3.56 -18.87
CA GLU A 18 12.08 3.74 -18.41
C GLU A 18 12.16 4.47 -17.08
N SER A 19 11.12 5.23 -16.74
CA SER A 19 11.06 5.99 -15.49
C SER A 19 9.64 6.04 -14.92
N PRO A 20 9.49 6.25 -13.62
CA PRO A 20 8.19 6.43 -12.99
C PRO A 20 7.48 7.70 -13.47
N ASP A 21 8.24 8.73 -13.90
CA ASP A 21 7.65 9.95 -14.46
C ASP A 21 6.97 9.69 -15.82
N ALA A 22 7.55 8.83 -16.65
CA ALA A 22 6.93 8.40 -17.90
C ALA A 22 5.70 7.53 -17.64
N ALA A 23 5.78 6.62 -16.66
CA ALA A 23 4.66 5.78 -16.26
C ALA A 23 3.45 6.58 -15.74
N LEU A 24 3.68 7.76 -15.20
CA LEU A 24 2.66 8.65 -14.64
C LEU A 24 2.27 9.81 -15.57
N ARG A 25 2.50 9.72 -16.89
CA ARG A 25 2.16 10.82 -17.82
C ARG A 25 0.67 11.18 -17.84
N ALA A 26 -0.21 10.21 -17.59
CA ALA A 26 -1.67 10.40 -17.51
C ALA A 26 -2.15 10.69 -16.08
N PHE A 27 -1.25 10.94 -15.12
CA PHE A 27 -1.62 11.19 -13.73
C PHE A 27 -2.39 12.51 -13.60
N GLY A 28 -3.50 12.46 -12.89
CA GLY A 28 -4.39 13.57 -12.57
C GLY A 28 -5.58 13.07 -11.78
N HIS A 29 -6.53 13.96 -11.48
CA HIS A 29 -7.75 13.59 -10.76
C HIS A 29 -8.56 12.53 -11.52
N GLY A 30 -9.03 11.52 -10.79
CA GLY A 30 -9.78 10.40 -11.33
C GLY A 30 -8.94 9.40 -12.15
N CYS A 31 -7.61 9.50 -12.13
CA CYS A 31 -6.78 8.61 -12.94
C CYS A 31 -6.78 7.18 -12.40
N HIS A 32 -6.65 6.25 -13.36
CA HIS A 32 -6.42 4.84 -13.13
C HIS A 32 -5.33 4.36 -14.08
N ILE A 33 -4.14 4.13 -13.58
CA ILE A 33 -2.95 3.73 -14.37
C ILE A 33 -2.54 2.33 -13.95
N ILE A 34 -2.44 1.42 -14.91
CA ILE A 34 -1.95 0.05 -14.71
C ILE A 34 -0.64 -0.10 -15.47
N GLY A 35 0.39 -0.58 -14.79
CA GLY A 35 1.71 -0.74 -15.40
C GLY A 35 2.48 -1.96 -14.93
N MET A 36 3.58 -2.21 -15.63
CA MET A 36 4.57 -3.23 -15.27
C MET A 36 5.98 -2.66 -15.40
N THR A 37 6.88 -3.10 -14.53
CA THR A 37 8.31 -2.77 -14.58
C THR A 37 9.14 -4.05 -14.50
N MET A 38 10.35 -4.01 -15.07
CA MET A 38 11.37 -5.05 -14.95
C MET A 38 12.55 -4.56 -14.08
N GLY A 39 12.23 -3.77 -13.03
CA GLY A 39 13.22 -3.18 -12.14
C GLY A 39 13.84 -1.90 -12.67
N GLN A 40 13.21 -1.20 -13.63
CA GLN A 40 13.64 0.12 -14.10
C GLN A 40 13.48 1.16 -13.00
N PHE A 41 12.49 0.99 -12.12
CA PHE A 41 12.26 1.80 -10.94
C PHE A 41 11.65 0.96 -9.80
N SER A 42 11.82 1.43 -8.60
CA SER A 42 11.31 0.82 -7.36
C SER A 42 9.98 1.45 -6.92
N LEU A 43 9.35 0.87 -5.88
CA LEU A 43 8.15 1.44 -5.28
C LEU A 43 8.41 2.86 -4.74
N ILE A 44 9.56 3.11 -4.11
CA ILE A 44 9.87 4.45 -3.59
C ILE A 44 10.10 5.47 -4.71
N ASP A 45 10.63 5.06 -5.86
CA ASP A 45 10.75 5.94 -7.02
C ASP A 45 9.36 6.34 -7.55
N LEU A 46 8.41 5.40 -7.57
CA LEU A 46 7.02 5.67 -7.96
C LEU A 46 6.32 6.59 -6.95
N ILE A 47 6.50 6.37 -5.64
CA ILE A 47 6.01 7.25 -4.57
C ILE A 47 6.54 8.68 -4.77
N HIS A 48 7.84 8.82 -4.97
CA HIS A 48 8.46 10.14 -5.20
C HIS A 48 7.90 10.84 -6.45
N ALA A 49 7.69 10.09 -7.53
CA ALA A 49 7.11 10.63 -8.75
C ALA A 49 5.64 11.09 -8.58
N VAL A 50 4.87 10.40 -7.74
CA VAL A 50 3.52 10.84 -7.35
C VAL A 50 3.60 12.11 -6.50
N LEU A 51 4.46 12.13 -5.47
CA LEU A 51 4.63 13.31 -4.59
C LEU A 51 5.05 14.58 -5.36
N LYS A 52 5.87 14.45 -6.40
CA LYS A 52 6.19 15.59 -7.29
C LYS A 52 4.96 16.18 -7.99
N ARG A 53 3.90 15.42 -8.16
CA ARG A 53 2.65 15.85 -8.82
C ARG A 53 1.59 16.31 -7.83
N THR A 54 1.49 15.65 -6.68
CA THR A 54 0.50 15.98 -5.66
C THR A 54 0.94 17.08 -4.72
N GLY A 55 2.26 17.36 -4.65
CA GLY A 55 2.86 18.15 -3.58
C GLY A 55 2.97 17.38 -2.27
N PRO A 56 3.35 18.07 -1.17
CA PRO A 56 3.51 17.47 0.15
C PRO A 56 2.27 16.75 0.65
N ALA A 57 2.45 15.51 1.15
CA ALA A 57 1.34 14.65 1.57
C ALA A 57 1.69 13.76 2.77
N ASP A 58 0.68 13.19 3.41
CA ASP A 58 0.83 12.09 4.35
C ASP A 58 1.02 10.78 3.58
N LEU A 59 1.92 9.93 4.07
CA LEU A 59 2.29 8.66 3.47
C LEU A 59 1.94 7.49 4.39
N TYR A 60 1.16 6.55 3.88
CA TYR A 60 0.80 5.33 4.59
C TYR A 60 1.26 4.13 3.74
N ILE A 61 2.16 3.32 4.27
CA ILE A 61 2.78 2.21 3.55
C ILE A 61 2.34 0.90 4.19
N ALA A 62 1.78 0.00 3.40
CA ALA A 62 1.57 -1.41 3.76
C ALA A 62 2.46 -2.26 2.88
N THR A 63 3.35 -3.08 3.48
CA THR A 63 4.31 -3.89 2.75
C THR A 63 4.69 -5.15 3.51
N TRP A 64 4.96 -6.24 2.80
CA TRP A 64 5.45 -7.47 3.43
C TRP A 64 6.89 -7.36 3.94
N SER A 65 7.72 -6.54 3.29
CA SER A 65 9.10 -6.26 3.71
C SER A 65 9.57 -4.89 3.25
N ALA A 66 10.56 -4.34 3.95
CA ALA A 66 11.18 -3.07 3.63
C ALA A 66 12.71 -3.19 3.63
N GLY A 67 13.37 -2.52 2.68
CA GLY A 67 14.80 -2.40 2.60
C GLY A 67 15.29 -1.12 3.27
N ILE A 68 16.45 -1.18 3.91
CA ILE A 68 17.01 -0.02 4.63
C ILE A 68 17.30 1.16 3.68
N LYS A 69 17.72 0.89 2.45
CA LYS A 69 17.98 1.93 1.45
C LYS A 69 16.71 2.72 1.13
N ASP A 70 15.60 2.02 0.91
CA ASP A 70 14.33 2.66 0.56
C ASP A 70 13.72 3.37 1.78
N ALA A 71 13.92 2.83 3.00
CA ALA A 71 13.56 3.51 4.24
C ALA A 71 14.33 4.84 4.42
N HIS A 72 15.61 4.89 4.09
CA HIS A 72 16.38 6.14 4.08
C HIS A 72 15.87 7.13 3.02
N GLN A 73 15.39 6.66 1.86
CA GLN A 73 14.76 7.54 0.87
C GLN A 73 13.43 8.12 1.38
N VAL A 74 12.61 7.33 2.08
CA VAL A 74 11.42 7.85 2.76
C VAL A 74 11.81 8.92 3.78
N ARG A 75 12.83 8.67 4.60
CA ARG A 75 13.33 9.63 5.59
C ARG A 75 13.81 10.92 4.93
N TRP A 76 14.56 10.82 3.84
CA TRP A 76 14.98 11.99 3.07
C TRP A 76 13.79 12.81 2.53
N LEU A 77 12.72 12.14 2.04
CA LEU A 77 11.50 12.81 1.61
C LEU A 77 10.76 13.51 2.76
N MET A 78 10.87 12.98 4.00
CA MET A 78 10.37 13.66 5.21
C MET A 78 11.24 14.89 5.54
N ASP A 79 12.56 14.74 5.50
CA ASP A 79 13.50 15.83 5.80
C ASP A 79 13.44 16.98 4.77
N THR A 80 12.90 16.73 3.59
CA THR A 80 12.66 17.72 2.52
C THR A 80 11.20 18.20 2.46
N ASP A 81 10.40 17.93 3.49
CA ASP A 81 8.99 18.32 3.60
C ASP A 81 8.08 17.82 2.47
N MET A 82 8.51 16.83 1.68
CA MET A 82 7.64 16.19 0.69
C MET A 82 6.69 15.17 1.34
N ILE A 83 7.09 14.60 2.46
CA ILE A 83 6.24 13.74 3.31
C ILE A 83 6.01 14.45 4.64
N ARG A 84 4.75 14.77 4.96
CA ARG A 84 4.34 15.43 6.21
C ARG A 84 4.38 14.46 7.39
N GLY A 85 3.98 13.23 7.18
CA GLY A 85 3.98 12.15 8.15
C GLY A 85 4.01 10.80 7.47
N VAL A 86 4.59 9.79 8.13
CA VAL A 86 4.65 8.42 7.63
C VAL A 86 4.00 7.46 8.62
N ARG A 87 3.28 6.45 8.11
CA ARG A 87 2.84 5.27 8.87
C ARG A 87 3.18 4.03 8.09
N LEU A 88 3.83 3.08 8.75
CA LEU A 88 4.26 1.81 8.19
C LEU A 88 3.50 0.66 8.83
N LEU A 89 2.79 -0.10 8.02
CA LEU A 89 2.20 -1.38 8.38
C LEU A 89 2.95 -2.49 7.65
N THR A 90 3.49 -3.47 8.38
CA THR A 90 4.27 -4.55 7.77
C THR A 90 3.86 -5.92 8.31
N ASP A 91 4.33 -6.99 7.66
CA ASP A 91 4.09 -8.34 8.15
C ASP A 91 4.82 -8.58 9.48
N HIS A 92 4.13 -9.21 10.44
CA HIS A 92 4.66 -9.46 11.79
C HIS A 92 5.93 -10.32 11.80
N SER A 93 6.13 -11.16 10.78
CA SER A 93 7.33 -11.99 10.67
C SER A 93 8.56 -11.20 10.21
N TYR A 94 8.38 -9.97 9.71
CA TYR A 94 9.47 -9.15 9.19
C TYR A 94 10.56 -8.90 10.23
N VAL A 95 10.19 -8.53 11.44
CA VAL A 95 11.14 -8.26 12.53
C VAL A 95 12.01 -9.48 12.88
N ASN A 96 11.45 -10.69 12.76
CA ASN A 96 12.20 -11.93 13.02
C ASN A 96 13.14 -12.29 11.88
N ARG A 97 12.73 -12.04 10.63
CA ARG A 97 13.53 -12.32 9.42
C ARG A 97 14.63 -11.28 9.20
N GLN A 98 14.43 -10.03 9.59
CA GLN A 98 15.28 -8.88 9.27
C GLN A 98 15.53 -7.98 10.48
N LYS A 99 15.97 -8.56 11.62
CA LYS A 99 16.13 -7.86 12.91
C LYS A 99 16.90 -6.54 12.82
N LYS A 100 18.01 -6.53 12.08
CA LYS A 100 18.85 -5.32 11.94
C LYS A 100 18.12 -4.22 11.16
N TYR A 101 17.41 -4.57 10.10
CA TYR A 101 16.67 -3.60 9.30
C TYR A 101 15.44 -3.08 10.06
N ALA A 102 14.77 -3.94 10.81
CA ALA A 102 13.64 -3.53 11.64
C ALA A 102 14.06 -2.48 12.68
N ALA A 103 15.17 -2.70 13.39
CA ALA A 103 15.71 -1.73 14.34
C ALA A 103 16.09 -0.40 13.65
N SER A 104 16.73 -0.44 12.49
CA SER A 104 17.07 0.77 11.76
C SER A 104 15.85 1.52 11.23
N ILE A 105 14.80 0.81 10.81
CA ILE A 105 13.55 1.43 10.35
C ILE A 105 12.82 2.10 11.54
N GLU A 106 12.82 1.45 12.71
CA GLU A 106 12.28 2.04 13.93
C GLU A 106 13.03 3.31 14.35
N GLU A 107 14.35 3.31 14.22
CA GLU A 107 15.17 4.50 14.45
C GLU A 107 14.85 5.64 13.47
N LEU A 108 14.54 5.31 12.19
CA LEU A 108 14.23 6.30 11.16
C LEU A 108 12.81 6.90 11.29
N PHE A 109 11.83 6.08 11.67
CA PHE A 109 10.42 6.49 11.61
C PHE A 109 9.78 6.70 12.99
N GLY A 110 10.36 6.15 14.07
CA GLY A 110 9.76 6.09 15.39
C GLY A 110 8.81 4.90 15.54
N ALA A 111 8.80 4.27 16.73
CA ALA A 111 7.94 3.11 17.03
C ALA A 111 6.45 3.45 16.88
N GLU A 112 6.05 4.66 17.23
CA GLU A 112 4.68 5.18 17.13
C GLU A 112 4.12 5.14 15.70
N ASN A 113 5.00 5.17 14.71
CA ASN A 113 4.66 5.15 13.28
C ASN A 113 4.74 3.75 12.65
N ILE A 114 4.89 2.70 13.46
CA ILE A 114 5.03 1.32 12.98
C ILE A 114 3.99 0.42 13.64
N ARG A 115 3.32 -0.41 12.83
CA ARG A 115 2.45 -1.51 13.27
C ARG A 115 2.68 -2.74 12.44
N CYS A 116 2.25 -3.88 12.98
CA CYS A 116 2.31 -5.16 12.29
C CYS A 116 0.91 -5.70 11.95
N SER A 117 0.85 -6.53 10.93
CA SER A 117 -0.33 -7.31 10.55
C SER A 117 0.12 -8.70 10.07
N GLU A 118 -0.81 -9.62 9.92
CA GLU A 118 -0.57 -10.84 9.13
C GLU A 118 -0.96 -10.54 7.68
N MET A 119 0.01 -10.16 6.85
CA MET A 119 -0.28 -9.66 5.51
C MET A 119 0.82 -9.95 4.48
N HIS A 120 0.39 -10.12 3.23
CA HIS A 120 1.29 -10.14 2.07
C HIS A 120 0.94 -9.02 1.06
N ALA A 121 -0.05 -8.21 1.36
CA ALA A 121 -0.44 -7.07 0.54
C ALA A 121 0.68 -6.01 0.47
N LYS A 122 0.77 -5.32 -0.65
CA LYS A 122 1.63 -4.16 -0.84
C LYS A 122 0.79 -3.06 -1.46
N PHE A 123 0.62 -2.00 -0.70
CA PHE A 123 -0.04 -0.80 -1.18
C PHE A 123 0.47 0.43 -0.43
N VAL A 124 0.31 1.57 -1.05
CA VAL A 124 0.68 2.86 -0.48
C VAL A 124 -0.48 3.82 -0.66
N VAL A 125 -0.79 4.58 0.39
CA VAL A 125 -1.71 5.70 0.31
C VAL A 125 -0.91 6.99 0.45
N ILE A 126 -1.15 7.93 -0.47
CA ILE A 126 -0.59 9.29 -0.48
C ILE A 126 -1.79 10.23 -0.44
N LYS A 127 -1.95 10.95 0.66
CA LYS A 127 -3.14 11.78 0.88
C LYS A 127 -2.76 13.18 1.34
N ASN A 128 -3.37 14.18 0.71
CA ASN A 128 -3.37 15.57 1.16
C ASN A 128 -4.76 16.18 0.93
N ASP A 129 -4.87 17.51 0.99
CA ASP A 129 -6.16 18.19 0.85
C ASP A 129 -6.73 18.10 -0.57
N ASP A 130 -5.85 17.96 -1.60
CA ASP A 130 -6.22 17.99 -3.01
C ASP A 130 -6.27 16.59 -3.64
N TYR A 131 -5.49 15.62 -3.11
CA TYR A 131 -5.29 14.30 -3.73
C TYR A 131 -5.52 13.14 -2.77
N ASN A 132 -6.17 12.10 -3.30
CA ASN A 132 -6.41 10.82 -2.65
C ASN A 132 -5.85 9.69 -3.52
N VAL A 133 -4.56 9.40 -3.38
CA VAL A 133 -3.85 8.45 -4.26
C VAL A 133 -3.60 7.14 -3.55
N THR A 134 -3.91 6.04 -4.22
CA THR A 134 -3.53 4.68 -3.80
C THR A 134 -2.68 4.03 -4.87
N ILE A 135 -1.52 3.53 -4.47
CA ILE A 135 -0.66 2.67 -5.29
C ILE A 135 -0.82 1.24 -4.77
N GLN A 136 -1.34 0.33 -5.59
CA GLN A 136 -1.27 -1.11 -5.34
C GLN A 136 -0.13 -1.69 -6.16
N SER A 137 0.65 -2.62 -5.58
CA SER A 137 1.80 -3.16 -6.29
C SER A 137 2.16 -4.57 -5.84
N SER A 138 2.86 -5.30 -6.68
CA SER A 138 3.61 -6.50 -6.26
C SER A 138 4.96 -6.14 -5.61
N MET A 139 5.46 -4.92 -5.84
CA MET A 139 6.71 -4.43 -5.26
C MET A 139 6.60 -4.27 -3.75
N ASN A 140 7.57 -4.79 -3.02
CA ASN A 140 7.81 -4.39 -1.63
C ASN A 140 8.53 -3.03 -1.57
N LEU A 141 8.66 -2.47 -0.37
CA LEU A 141 9.48 -1.28 -0.14
C LEU A 141 10.98 -1.68 -0.15
N ASN A 142 11.40 -2.27 -1.25
CA ASN A 142 12.79 -2.61 -1.54
C ASN A 142 13.01 -2.69 -3.05
N ALA A 143 14.20 -2.31 -3.51
CA ALA A 143 14.55 -2.41 -4.92
C ALA A 143 14.65 -3.89 -5.33
N ASN A 144 13.99 -4.25 -6.43
CA ASN A 144 14.04 -5.58 -7.03
C ASN A 144 14.23 -5.45 -8.55
N ARG A 145 14.88 -6.45 -9.17
CA ARG A 145 15.12 -6.52 -10.62
C ARG A 145 14.23 -7.54 -11.32
N THR A 146 13.11 -7.88 -10.71
CA THR A 146 12.12 -8.81 -11.28
C THR A 146 10.99 -8.07 -11.96
N CYS A 147 10.17 -8.82 -12.68
CA CYS A 147 8.91 -8.30 -13.21
C CYS A 147 7.95 -7.98 -12.06
N GLU A 148 7.51 -6.74 -11.99
CA GLU A 148 6.59 -6.26 -10.98
C GLU A 148 5.42 -5.54 -11.65
N THR A 149 4.26 -5.58 -11.00
CA THR A 149 3.07 -4.86 -11.43
C THR A 149 2.76 -3.72 -10.48
N PHE A 150 2.14 -2.67 -10.99
CA PHE A 150 1.59 -1.60 -10.16
C PHE A 150 0.30 -1.06 -10.75
N THR A 151 -0.51 -0.49 -9.88
CA THR A 151 -1.71 0.26 -10.26
C THR A 151 -1.76 1.52 -9.41
N VAL A 152 -1.98 2.66 -10.05
CA VAL A 152 -2.16 3.95 -9.38
C VAL A 152 -3.59 4.40 -9.58
N TYR A 153 -4.29 4.64 -8.48
CA TYR A 153 -5.64 5.20 -8.45
C TYR A 153 -5.60 6.58 -7.81
N GLU A 154 -6.21 7.57 -8.44
CA GLU A 154 -6.62 8.78 -7.74
C GLU A 154 -8.13 8.67 -7.52
N SER A 155 -8.53 8.33 -6.28
CA SER A 155 -9.92 8.08 -5.89
C SER A 155 -10.06 8.09 -4.38
N GLU A 156 -10.95 8.94 -3.86
CA GLU A 156 -11.25 8.99 -2.43
C GLU A 156 -11.77 7.64 -1.90
N GLU A 157 -12.68 6.98 -2.62
CA GLU A 157 -13.27 5.71 -2.19
C GLU A 157 -12.23 4.59 -2.09
N VAL A 158 -11.32 4.46 -3.08
CA VAL A 158 -10.24 3.47 -3.06
C VAL A 158 -9.25 3.78 -1.95
N THR A 159 -8.92 5.05 -1.77
CA THR A 159 -7.99 5.53 -0.75
C THR A 159 -8.55 5.30 0.65
N ASP A 160 -9.79 5.66 0.91
CA ASP A 160 -10.42 5.47 2.22
C ASP A 160 -10.56 4.00 2.60
N PHE A 161 -10.79 3.10 1.64
CA PHE A 161 -10.78 1.65 1.87
C PHE A 161 -9.41 1.17 2.38
N HIS A 162 -8.32 1.52 1.69
CA HIS A 162 -6.97 1.10 2.06
C HIS A 162 -6.47 1.79 3.35
N LEU A 163 -6.76 3.08 3.49
CA LEU A 163 -6.42 3.84 4.68
C LEU A 163 -7.18 3.35 5.91
N GLY A 164 -8.43 2.93 5.74
CA GLY A 164 -9.24 2.33 6.79
C GLY A 164 -8.60 1.07 7.37
N PHE A 165 -7.99 0.22 6.54
CA PHE A 165 -7.25 -0.96 7.00
C PHE A 165 -6.02 -0.57 7.84
N ILE A 166 -5.22 0.40 7.38
CA ILE A 166 -4.05 0.86 8.15
C ILE A 166 -4.48 1.49 9.47
N ARG A 167 -5.43 2.43 9.46
CA ARG A 167 -5.94 3.11 10.66
C ARG A 167 -6.46 2.12 11.69
N HIS A 168 -7.19 1.09 11.24
CA HIS A 168 -7.71 0.06 12.15
C HIS A 168 -6.60 -0.64 12.97
N HIS A 169 -5.42 -0.89 12.36
CA HIS A 169 -4.28 -1.47 13.07
C HIS A 169 -3.63 -0.46 14.01
N PHE A 170 -3.49 0.79 13.58
CA PHE A 170 -2.93 1.85 14.42
C PHE A 170 -3.80 2.19 15.64
N ASP A 171 -5.11 2.05 15.52
CA ASP A 171 -6.07 2.31 16.60
C ASP A 171 -6.15 1.16 17.64
N ARG A 172 -5.63 -0.03 17.32
CA ARG A 172 -5.83 -1.25 18.12
C ARG A 172 -4.58 -1.94 18.60
N LEU A 173 -3.45 -1.67 17.99
CA LEU A 173 -2.18 -2.29 18.32
C LEU A 173 -1.24 -1.26 18.96
N ASP A 174 -0.40 -1.76 19.86
CA ASP A 174 0.64 -0.96 20.48
C ASP A 174 1.73 -0.55 19.46
N ASP A 175 2.54 0.45 19.85
CA ASP A 175 3.61 0.99 19.03
C ASP A 175 4.70 -0.03 18.72
N GLY A 176 5.23 0.04 17.52
CA GLY A 176 6.37 -0.77 17.08
C GLY A 176 5.99 -2.15 16.51
N TRP A 177 6.89 -3.10 16.76
CA TRP A 177 6.86 -4.44 16.16
C TRP A 177 6.10 -5.44 17.06
N GLU A 178 4.78 -5.54 16.94
CA GLU A 178 4.02 -6.64 17.57
C GLU A 178 4.49 -7.99 17.01
N ARG A 179 4.85 -8.90 17.91
CA ARG A 179 5.43 -10.22 17.56
C ARG A 179 4.45 -11.38 17.70
N SER A 180 3.33 -11.17 18.35
CA SER A 180 2.30 -12.20 18.53
C SER A 180 1.47 -12.33 17.26
N SER A 181 1.60 -13.44 16.57
CA SER A 181 0.81 -13.73 15.36
C SER A 181 -0.69 -13.82 15.64
N SER A 182 -1.11 -14.26 16.82
CA SER A 182 -2.53 -14.31 17.20
C SER A 182 -3.11 -12.90 17.33
N VAL A 183 -2.42 -11.98 18.00
CA VAL A 183 -2.88 -10.61 18.20
C VAL A 183 -3.02 -9.87 16.85
N VAL A 184 -2.02 -9.96 15.97
CA VAL A 184 -2.11 -9.27 14.66
C VAL A 184 -3.14 -9.91 13.74
N ARG A 185 -3.34 -11.24 13.83
CA ARG A 185 -4.38 -11.95 13.07
C ARG A 185 -5.77 -11.51 13.52
N GLU A 186 -6.05 -11.55 14.82
CA GLU A 186 -7.32 -11.11 15.40
C GLU A 186 -7.64 -9.65 15.02
N CYS A 187 -6.63 -8.78 15.02
CA CYS A 187 -6.80 -7.41 14.59
C CYS A 187 -7.22 -7.32 13.11
N ALA A 188 -6.56 -8.05 12.22
CA ALA A 188 -6.90 -8.08 10.80
C ALA A 188 -8.29 -8.68 10.55
N GLU A 189 -8.64 -9.80 11.18
CA GLU A 189 -9.95 -10.45 11.09
C GLU A 189 -11.08 -9.53 11.56
N ALA A 190 -10.87 -8.76 12.62
CA ALA A 190 -11.84 -7.80 13.14
C ALA A 190 -12.14 -6.67 12.14
N PHE A 191 -11.17 -6.25 11.31
CA PHE A 191 -11.40 -5.31 10.23
C PHE A 191 -12.36 -5.89 9.18
N PHE A 192 -12.10 -7.11 8.71
CA PHE A 192 -12.93 -7.75 7.68
C PHE A 192 -14.34 -8.07 8.21
N ALA A 193 -14.46 -8.57 9.45
CA ALA A 193 -15.74 -8.85 10.07
C ALA A 193 -16.65 -7.60 10.16
N LYS A 194 -16.08 -6.44 10.47
CA LYS A 194 -16.81 -5.17 10.49
C LYS A 194 -17.30 -4.78 9.10
N HIS A 195 -16.52 -4.99 8.07
CA HIS A 195 -16.87 -4.65 6.69
C HIS A 195 -17.88 -5.65 6.08
N ASP A 196 -17.77 -6.93 6.42
CA ASP A 196 -18.75 -7.96 6.02
C ASP A 196 -20.10 -7.73 6.67
N ALA A 197 -20.16 -7.29 7.91
CA ALA A 197 -21.42 -6.96 8.60
C ALA A 197 -22.15 -5.79 7.92
N THR A 198 -21.42 -4.82 7.40
CA THR A 198 -22.00 -3.71 6.62
C THR A 198 -22.41 -4.13 5.21
N ALA A 199 -21.75 -5.12 4.60
CA ALA A 199 -22.12 -5.73 3.32
C ALA A 199 -23.27 -6.73 3.43
N GLY A 200 -23.44 -7.38 4.58
CA GLY A 200 -24.41 -8.44 4.85
C GLY A 200 -25.87 -7.99 5.04
N ALA A 201 -26.15 -6.69 5.03
CA ALA A 201 -27.53 -6.17 4.97
C ALA A 201 -28.21 -6.42 3.62
N SER A 202 -27.49 -6.92 2.60
CA SER A 202 -28.02 -7.39 1.32
C SER A 202 -27.83 -8.91 1.20
N LYS A 203 -28.77 -9.68 1.75
CA LYS A 203 -28.80 -11.13 1.62
C LYS A 203 -29.13 -11.54 0.19
N ASN A 204 -28.15 -11.96 -0.56
CA ASN A 204 -28.28 -13.09 -1.49
C ASN A 204 -26.87 -13.68 -1.75
N LYS A 205 -26.50 -14.67 -0.94
CA LYS A 205 -25.30 -15.49 -1.16
C LYS A 205 -25.56 -16.44 -2.32
N GLN A 206 -25.38 -16.02 -3.54
CA GLN A 206 -24.96 -16.97 -4.58
C GLN A 206 -23.48 -17.25 -4.38
N ARG A 207 -23.13 -18.46 -3.92
CA ARG A 207 -21.75 -18.94 -3.96
C ARG A 207 -21.28 -18.85 -5.41
N ALA A 208 -20.17 -18.15 -5.62
CA ALA A 208 -19.47 -18.23 -6.90
C ALA A 208 -19.17 -19.70 -7.20
N PRO A 209 -19.40 -20.17 -8.43
CA PRO A 209 -19.06 -21.55 -8.80
C PRO A 209 -17.55 -21.76 -8.62
N THR A 210 -17.19 -22.85 -7.95
CA THR A 210 -15.80 -23.27 -7.82
C THR A 210 -15.34 -23.72 -9.20
N LEU A 211 -14.46 -22.93 -9.82
CA LEU A 211 -13.80 -23.34 -11.08
C LEU A 211 -12.85 -24.50 -10.77
N HIS A 212 -13.19 -25.69 -11.24
CA HIS A 212 -12.27 -26.82 -11.24
C HIS A 212 -11.33 -26.71 -12.45
N TRP A 213 -10.04 -26.52 -12.19
CA TRP A 213 -8.98 -26.41 -13.20
C TRP A 213 -8.69 -27.71 -13.98
N SER A 214 -9.43 -28.79 -13.70
CA SER A 214 -9.23 -30.09 -14.33
C SER A 214 -9.97 -30.29 -15.68
N GLU A 215 -10.64 -29.26 -16.18
CA GLU A 215 -11.45 -29.35 -17.41
C GLU A 215 -11.00 -28.38 -18.54
N MET A 216 -9.72 -27.95 -18.50
CA MET A 216 -9.11 -27.20 -19.62
C MET A 216 -7.93 -27.95 -20.21
#